data_6d3265d90e6b5df0e66ffc96c65e1958
#
_entry.id   6d3265d90e6b5df0e66ffc96c65e1958
#
_cell.length_a   1.000
_cell.length_b   1.000
_cell.length_c   1.000
_cell.angle_alpha   90.00
_cell.angle_beta   90.00
_cell.angle_gamma   90.00
#
_symmetry.space_group_name_H-M   'P 1'
#
loop_
_entity.id
_entity.type
_entity.pdbx_description
1 polymer ?
#
loop_
_entity_poly.entity_id
_entity_poly.type
_entity_poly.pdbx_seq_one_letter_code
_entity_poly.pdbx_strand_id
1 'polypeptide(L)'
;DADMAKSVQEMLEAKGITILTGKGVEEFTGAETVTGVIAAGQEIKADICVAAFGVRANTELAQKAGLTLGETKAIKVSPKMETSVPGVYAIGDCAETTHMITQRPALPQLGTVAVKQGKVAGTNAAGGYAIFPGVLGSAVTKFFDTEIGVTGLNEFFARRAGLDVVAATISGKTRAQYYPGAQPIRVK
;
A
#
# COMPACT_ATOMS: atom_id res chain seq x y z
N ASP A 1 -9.61 5.53 7.30
CA ASP A 1 -10.89 6.06 7.75
C ASP A 1 -10.95 7.56 7.56
N ALA A 2 -12.14 8.11 7.30
CA ALA A 2 -12.31 9.51 6.94
C ALA A 2 -11.84 10.49 8.03
N ASP A 3 -12.05 10.16 9.28
CA ASP A 3 -11.61 10.94 10.44
C ASP A 3 -10.10 11.08 10.57
N MET A 4 -9.37 9.98 10.28
CA MET A 4 -7.90 10.00 10.26
C MET A 4 -7.37 10.70 8.99
N ALA A 5 -8.00 10.45 7.84
CA ALA A 5 -7.66 11.12 6.58
C ALA A 5 -7.84 12.64 6.67
N LYS A 6 -8.89 13.11 7.36
CA LYS A 6 -9.10 14.54 7.60
C LYS A 6 -7.95 15.20 8.37
N SER A 7 -7.41 14.51 9.39
CA SER A 7 -6.25 15.04 10.13
C SER A 7 -5.00 15.17 9.23
N VAL A 8 -4.82 14.24 8.30
CA VAL A 8 -3.74 14.32 7.30
C VAL A 8 -3.96 15.45 6.32
N GLN A 9 -5.19 15.61 5.84
CA GLN A 9 -5.57 16.70 4.94
C GLN A 9 -5.31 18.07 5.58
N GLU A 10 -5.81 18.30 6.79
CA GLU A 10 -5.62 19.55 7.54
C GLU A 10 -4.13 19.87 7.73
N MET A 11 -3.31 18.89 8.01
CA MET A 11 -1.86 19.03 8.16
C MET A 11 -1.19 19.44 6.85
N LEU A 12 -1.57 18.84 5.72
CA LEU A 12 -1.01 19.16 4.41
C LEU A 12 -1.46 20.54 3.93
N GLU A 13 -2.73 20.89 4.12
CA GLU A 13 -3.28 22.21 3.79
C GLU A 13 -2.60 23.32 4.61
N ALA A 14 -2.28 23.08 5.89
CA ALA A 14 -1.50 23.99 6.72
C ALA A 14 -0.06 24.23 6.20
N LYS A 15 0.46 23.32 5.35
CA LYS A 15 1.75 23.48 4.66
C LYS A 15 1.61 24.10 3.26
N GLY A 16 0.42 24.59 2.89
CA GLY A 16 0.16 25.25 1.62
C GLY A 16 -0.15 24.28 0.46
N ILE A 17 -0.42 23.01 0.73
CA ILE A 17 -0.78 22.03 -0.29
C ILE A 17 -2.29 22.06 -0.52
N THR A 18 -2.71 22.26 -1.76
CA THR A 18 -4.11 22.13 -2.15
C THR A 18 -4.45 20.68 -2.44
N ILE A 19 -5.49 20.17 -1.81
CA ILE A 19 -5.93 18.78 -1.96
C ILE A 19 -7.29 18.73 -2.65
N LEU A 20 -7.36 18.02 -3.76
CA LEU A 20 -8.59 17.79 -4.52
C LEU A 20 -8.96 16.30 -4.44
N THR A 21 -9.87 15.94 -3.53
CA THR A 21 -10.34 14.58 -3.36
C THR A 21 -11.54 14.30 -4.26
N GLY A 22 -11.67 13.03 -4.70
CA GLY A 22 -12.78 12.58 -5.54
C GLY A 22 -12.74 13.14 -6.97
N LYS A 23 -11.61 13.71 -7.39
CA LYS A 23 -11.38 14.26 -8.72
C LYS A 23 -10.17 13.59 -9.35
N GLY A 24 -10.36 13.04 -10.55
CA GLY A 24 -9.26 12.51 -11.35
C GLY A 24 -8.62 13.59 -12.21
N VAL A 25 -7.37 13.36 -12.61
CA VAL A 25 -6.74 14.12 -13.71
C VAL A 25 -7.34 13.60 -15.02
N GLU A 26 -7.82 14.53 -15.83
CA GLU A 26 -8.47 14.25 -17.11
C GLU A 26 -7.46 14.37 -18.26
N GLU A 27 -6.60 15.40 -18.20
CA GLU A 27 -5.64 15.71 -19.25
C GLU A 27 -4.43 16.46 -18.68
N PHE A 28 -3.26 16.29 -19.29
CA PHE A 28 -2.10 17.15 -19.09
C PHE A 28 -2.08 18.22 -20.18
N THR A 29 -1.95 19.50 -19.81
CA THR A 29 -1.93 20.61 -20.76
C THR A 29 -0.49 20.99 -21.14
N GLY A 30 -0.33 21.57 -22.33
CA GLY A 30 0.94 22.00 -22.91
C GLY A 30 1.21 21.30 -24.24
N ALA A 31 2.09 21.88 -25.08
CA ALA A 31 2.46 21.34 -26.37
C ALA A 31 3.80 20.56 -26.33
N GLU A 32 4.91 21.26 -26.13
CA GLU A 32 6.25 20.66 -26.01
C GLU A 32 6.64 20.38 -24.56
N THR A 33 6.11 21.17 -23.62
CA THR A 33 6.32 21.04 -22.19
C THR A 33 4.96 21.09 -21.47
N VAL A 34 4.86 20.43 -20.31
CA VAL A 34 3.67 20.51 -19.48
C VAL A 34 3.50 21.93 -18.94
N THR A 35 2.26 22.44 -18.99
CA THR A 35 1.89 23.75 -18.42
C THR A 35 0.83 23.64 -17.34
N GLY A 36 0.27 22.44 -17.16
CA GLY A 36 -0.75 22.17 -16.14
C GLY A 36 -1.46 20.85 -16.34
N VAL A 37 -2.57 20.71 -15.64
CA VAL A 37 -3.48 19.57 -15.73
C VAL A 37 -4.93 20.04 -15.71
N ILE A 38 -5.83 19.29 -16.36
CA ILE A 38 -7.27 19.46 -16.21
C ILE A 38 -7.74 18.43 -15.16
N ALA A 39 -8.42 18.93 -14.13
CA ALA A 39 -9.05 18.11 -13.12
C ALA A 39 -10.41 18.71 -12.72
N ALA A 40 -11.47 17.89 -12.75
CA ALA A 40 -12.85 18.36 -12.53
C ALA A 40 -13.29 19.48 -13.46
N GLY A 41 -12.86 19.43 -14.73
CA GLY A 41 -13.15 20.45 -15.74
C GLY A 41 -12.47 21.80 -15.50
N GLN A 42 -11.49 21.89 -14.61
CA GLN A 42 -10.71 23.10 -14.31
C GLN A 42 -9.25 22.90 -14.65
N GLU A 43 -8.63 23.86 -15.29
CA GLU A 43 -7.20 23.87 -15.53
C GLU A 43 -6.45 24.33 -14.27
N ILE A 44 -5.48 23.54 -13.87
CA ILE A 44 -4.57 23.82 -12.77
C ILE A 44 -3.18 23.96 -13.37
N LYS A 45 -2.62 25.17 -13.33
CA LYS A 45 -1.28 25.46 -13.86
C LYS A 45 -0.21 24.80 -13.01
N ALA A 46 0.78 24.18 -13.67
CA ALA A 46 1.91 23.54 -13.02
C ALA A 46 3.09 23.45 -13.97
N ASP A 47 4.29 23.72 -13.47
CA ASP A 47 5.55 23.60 -14.21
C ASP A 47 6.06 22.14 -14.22
N ILE A 48 5.66 21.34 -13.23
CA ILE A 48 6.02 19.93 -13.08
C ILE A 48 4.76 19.14 -12.65
N CYS A 49 4.53 18.01 -13.30
CA CYS A 49 3.44 17.09 -12.92
C CYS A 49 4.03 15.72 -12.57
N VAL A 50 3.68 15.21 -11.40
CA VAL A 50 4.06 13.86 -10.96
C VAL A 50 2.86 12.94 -11.09
N ALA A 51 2.91 11.98 -12.03
CA ALA A 51 1.87 10.99 -12.24
C ALA A 51 2.10 9.79 -11.28
N ALA A 52 1.22 9.65 -10.29
CA ALA A 52 1.27 8.59 -9.29
C ALA A 52 -0.08 7.85 -9.22
N PHE A 53 -0.50 7.26 -10.36
CA PHE A 53 -1.83 6.64 -10.53
C PHE A 53 -1.93 5.19 -10.04
N GLY A 54 -1.00 4.75 -9.20
CA GLY A 54 -0.92 3.39 -8.69
C GLY A 54 -0.03 2.47 -9.52
N VAL A 55 -0.02 1.20 -9.16
CA VAL A 55 0.87 0.18 -9.71
C VAL A 55 0.08 -1.08 -10.07
N ARG A 56 0.60 -1.85 -11.02
CA ARG A 56 0.08 -3.16 -11.41
C ARG A 56 1.19 -4.19 -11.39
N ALA A 57 0.83 -5.43 -11.03
CA ALA A 57 1.76 -6.55 -11.15
C ALA A 57 2.15 -6.74 -12.62
N ASN A 58 3.44 -6.78 -12.91
CA ASN A 58 3.94 -7.13 -14.23
C ASN A 58 4.00 -8.66 -14.34
N THR A 59 3.02 -9.26 -14.99
CA THR A 59 2.83 -10.71 -15.07
C THR A 59 2.89 -11.28 -16.48
N GLU A 60 3.21 -10.47 -17.49
CA GLU A 60 3.21 -10.90 -18.90
C GLU A 60 4.16 -12.08 -19.15
N LEU A 61 5.38 -12.02 -18.60
CA LEU A 61 6.35 -13.11 -18.74
C LEU A 61 5.85 -14.39 -18.06
N ALA A 62 5.27 -14.27 -16.88
CA ALA A 62 4.71 -15.37 -16.12
C ALA A 62 3.56 -16.05 -16.88
N GLN A 63 2.66 -15.26 -17.50
CA GLN A 63 1.57 -15.77 -18.33
C GLN A 63 2.10 -16.51 -19.58
N LYS A 64 3.08 -15.93 -20.26
CA LYS A 64 3.73 -16.59 -21.41
C LYS A 64 4.43 -17.91 -21.03
N ALA A 65 4.93 -17.98 -19.79
CA ALA A 65 5.52 -19.20 -19.23
C ALA A 65 4.48 -20.19 -18.68
N GLY A 66 3.19 -19.90 -18.79
CA GLY A 66 2.11 -20.79 -18.33
C GLY A 66 1.89 -20.82 -16.82
N LEU A 67 2.41 -19.83 -16.07
CA LEU A 67 2.17 -19.72 -14.63
C LEU A 67 0.73 -19.27 -14.34
N THR A 68 0.13 -19.86 -13.30
CA THR A 68 -1.22 -19.50 -12.86
C THR A 68 -1.21 -18.12 -12.19
N LEU A 69 -2.14 -17.26 -12.58
CA LEU A 69 -2.43 -16.01 -11.86
C LEU A 69 -3.55 -16.22 -10.84
N GLY A 70 -3.49 -15.46 -9.74
CA GLY A 70 -4.51 -15.45 -8.71
C GLY A 70 -5.62 -14.41 -8.94
N GLU A 71 -6.47 -14.21 -7.94
CA GLU A 71 -7.61 -13.28 -8.00
C GLU A 71 -7.17 -11.82 -8.14
N THR A 72 -5.99 -11.47 -7.59
CA THR A 72 -5.41 -10.13 -7.71
C THR A 72 -4.74 -9.88 -9.06
N LYS A 73 -4.79 -10.84 -9.97
CA LYS A 73 -4.06 -10.88 -11.26
C LYS A 73 -2.54 -10.90 -11.12
N ALA A 74 -2.03 -11.12 -9.92
CA ALA A 74 -0.63 -11.41 -9.66
C ALA A 74 -0.34 -12.92 -9.74
N ILE A 75 0.94 -13.30 -9.74
CA ILE A 75 1.34 -14.70 -9.82
C ILE A 75 0.89 -15.42 -8.55
N LYS A 76 0.08 -16.47 -8.70
CA LYS A 76 -0.36 -17.29 -7.58
C LYS A 76 0.80 -18.12 -7.04
N VAL A 77 1.01 -18.04 -5.74
CA VAL A 77 2.05 -18.81 -5.04
C VAL A 77 1.49 -19.52 -3.82
N SER A 78 2.16 -20.60 -3.44
CA SER A 78 1.95 -21.28 -2.18
C SER A 78 2.55 -20.47 -1.00
N PRO A 79 2.28 -20.82 0.28
CA PRO A 79 3.00 -20.23 1.41
C PRO A 79 4.53 -20.40 1.36
N LYS A 80 5.05 -21.32 0.55
CA LYS A 80 6.49 -21.48 0.27
C LYS A 80 7.01 -20.53 -0.80
N MET A 81 6.18 -19.66 -1.35
CA MET A 81 6.46 -18.77 -2.49
C MET A 81 6.69 -19.54 -3.81
N GLU A 82 6.30 -20.80 -3.89
CA GLU A 82 6.39 -21.61 -5.09
C GLU A 82 5.15 -21.39 -5.96
N THR A 83 5.34 -21.28 -7.26
CA THR A 83 4.29 -21.07 -8.26
C THR A 83 3.54 -22.36 -8.59
N SER A 84 2.68 -22.34 -9.61
CA SER A 84 2.04 -23.54 -10.17
C SER A 84 3.01 -24.52 -10.85
N VAL A 85 4.24 -24.09 -11.11
CA VAL A 85 5.28 -24.92 -11.72
C VAL A 85 6.33 -25.26 -10.66
N PRO A 86 6.58 -26.54 -10.37
CA PRO A 86 7.56 -26.97 -9.36
C PRO A 86 8.96 -26.39 -9.63
N GLY A 87 9.62 -25.93 -8.56
CA GLY A 87 10.94 -25.33 -8.63
C GLY A 87 10.96 -23.89 -9.13
N VAL A 88 9.81 -23.32 -9.50
CA VAL A 88 9.68 -21.91 -9.90
C VAL A 88 9.02 -21.10 -8.78
N TYR A 89 9.68 -20.05 -8.36
CA TYR A 89 9.23 -19.18 -7.25
C TYR A 89 8.90 -17.79 -7.76
N ALA A 90 7.92 -17.12 -7.10
CA ALA A 90 7.61 -15.72 -7.35
C ALA A 90 7.45 -14.98 -6.02
N ILE A 91 7.96 -13.75 -5.97
CA ILE A 91 7.98 -12.90 -4.79
C ILE A 91 7.74 -11.43 -5.14
N GLY A 92 7.49 -10.62 -4.14
CA GLY A 92 7.40 -9.16 -4.27
C GLY A 92 6.14 -8.68 -4.97
N ASP A 93 6.27 -7.60 -5.71
CA ASP A 93 5.14 -6.84 -6.27
C ASP A 93 4.33 -7.58 -7.32
N CYS A 94 4.84 -8.68 -7.85
CA CYS A 94 4.16 -9.53 -8.82
C CYS A 94 3.56 -10.82 -8.23
N ALA A 95 3.76 -11.11 -6.94
CA ALA A 95 3.30 -12.33 -6.29
C ALA A 95 2.09 -12.08 -5.38
N GLU A 96 1.01 -12.86 -5.61
CA GLU A 96 -0.17 -12.84 -4.73
C GLU A 96 0.14 -13.48 -3.38
N THR A 97 -0.37 -12.90 -2.31
CA THR A 97 -0.27 -13.45 -0.96
C THR A 97 -1.63 -13.47 -0.28
N THR A 98 -1.67 -13.82 1.00
CA THR A 98 -2.89 -13.88 1.80
C THR A 98 -2.91 -12.77 2.85
N HIS A 99 -4.04 -12.09 3.01
CA HIS A 99 -4.25 -11.16 4.11
C HIS A 99 -4.59 -11.94 5.38
N MET A 100 -3.78 -11.80 6.42
CA MET A 100 -3.83 -12.66 7.62
C MET A 100 -5.16 -12.58 8.39
N ILE A 101 -5.84 -11.43 8.38
CA ILE A 101 -7.12 -11.26 9.08
C ILE A 101 -8.28 -11.82 8.24
N THR A 102 -8.37 -11.42 6.97
CA THR A 102 -9.51 -11.77 6.12
C THR A 102 -9.38 -13.12 5.43
N GLN A 103 -8.19 -13.70 5.43
CA GLN A 103 -7.82 -14.92 4.69
C GLN A 103 -8.09 -14.81 3.17
N ARG A 104 -8.24 -13.58 2.66
CA ARG A 104 -8.46 -13.32 1.24
C ARG A 104 -7.13 -13.04 0.53
N PRO A 105 -7.08 -13.28 -0.79
CA PRO A 105 -5.94 -12.88 -1.61
C PRO A 105 -5.62 -11.40 -1.47
N ALA A 106 -4.33 -11.08 -1.42
CA ALA A 106 -3.81 -9.73 -1.24
C ALA A 106 -2.56 -9.50 -2.10
N LEU A 107 -2.38 -8.25 -2.52
CA LEU A 107 -1.19 -7.81 -3.26
C LEU A 107 -0.69 -6.48 -2.66
N PRO A 108 0.12 -6.54 -1.60
CA PRO A 108 0.52 -5.34 -0.85
C PRO A 108 1.53 -4.45 -1.58
N GLN A 109 2.33 -4.98 -2.50
CA GLN A 109 3.35 -4.26 -3.28
C GLN A 109 4.24 -3.35 -2.41
N LEU A 110 4.84 -3.95 -1.39
CA LEU A 110 5.69 -3.28 -0.40
C LEU A 110 7.08 -3.94 -0.38
N GLY A 111 8.14 -3.15 -0.44
CA GLY A 111 9.51 -3.64 -0.39
C GLY A 111 9.82 -4.48 0.85
N THR A 112 9.25 -4.14 2.01
CA THR A 112 9.39 -4.91 3.25
C THR A 112 8.77 -6.31 3.15
N VAL A 113 7.68 -6.45 2.40
CA VAL A 113 7.05 -7.73 2.10
C VAL A 113 7.92 -8.53 1.13
N ALA A 114 8.37 -7.89 0.04
CA ALA A 114 9.25 -8.51 -0.96
C ALA A 114 10.51 -9.12 -0.34
N VAL A 115 11.16 -8.42 0.59
CA VAL A 115 12.34 -8.92 1.32
C VAL A 115 12.02 -10.17 2.15
N LYS A 116 10.89 -10.19 2.84
CA LYS A 116 10.47 -11.36 3.65
C LYS A 116 10.14 -12.54 2.77
N GLN A 117 9.40 -12.32 1.69
CA GLN A 117 9.08 -13.35 0.70
C GLN A 117 10.34 -13.89 0.02
N GLY A 118 11.31 -13.01 -0.31
CA GLY A 118 12.60 -13.40 -0.89
C GLY A 118 13.41 -14.34 0.00
N LYS A 119 13.42 -14.10 1.31
CA LYS A 119 14.05 -15.01 2.26
C LYS A 119 13.39 -16.38 2.27
N VAL A 120 12.05 -16.43 2.23
CA VAL A 120 11.30 -17.69 2.19
C VAL A 120 11.56 -18.45 0.89
N ALA A 121 11.45 -17.77 -0.25
CA ALA A 121 11.70 -18.38 -1.56
C ALA A 121 13.15 -18.89 -1.69
N GLY A 122 14.13 -18.07 -1.29
CA GLY A 122 15.54 -18.45 -1.33
C GLY A 122 15.86 -19.66 -0.44
N THR A 123 15.30 -19.72 0.76
CA THR A 123 15.45 -20.89 1.65
C THR A 123 14.89 -22.15 0.99
N ASN A 124 13.68 -22.08 0.40
CA ASN A 124 13.04 -23.23 -0.22
C ASN A 124 13.75 -23.65 -1.51
N ALA A 125 14.18 -22.70 -2.33
CA ALA A 125 14.94 -22.97 -3.55
C ALA A 125 16.29 -23.65 -3.28
N ALA A 126 16.89 -23.37 -2.11
CA ALA A 126 18.11 -24.04 -1.65
C ALA A 126 17.87 -25.40 -0.96
N GLY A 127 16.65 -25.94 -1.02
CA GLY A 127 16.30 -27.23 -0.41
C GLY A 127 15.96 -27.17 1.08
N GLY A 128 15.87 -25.97 1.67
CA GLY A 128 15.42 -25.79 3.04
C GLY A 128 13.88 -25.76 3.16
N TYR A 129 13.39 -25.34 4.33
CA TYR A 129 11.95 -25.20 4.58
C TYR A 129 11.65 -23.86 5.26
N ALA A 130 10.85 -23.05 4.61
CA ALA A 130 10.32 -21.81 5.17
C ALA A 130 8.91 -21.54 4.63
N ILE A 131 8.07 -20.81 5.39
CA ILE A 131 6.75 -20.38 4.96
C ILE A 131 6.58 -18.87 5.20
N PHE A 132 5.84 -18.23 4.32
CA PHE A 132 5.39 -16.86 4.44
C PHE A 132 3.93 -16.87 4.94
N PRO A 133 3.65 -16.35 6.15
CA PRO A 133 2.33 -16.48 6.76
C PRO A 133 1.24 -15.58 6.14
N GLY A 134 1.65 -14.65 5.28
CA GLY A 134 0.77 -13.62 4.75
C GLY A 134 1.10 -12.22 5.28
N VAL A 135 0.18 -11.28 5.08
CA VAL A 135 0.38 -9.85 5.38
C VAL A 135 -0.74 -9.27 6.23
N LEU A 136 -0.42 -8.25 7.01
CA LEU A 136 -1.38 -7.39 7.71
C LEU A 136 -1.59 -6.04 6.98
N GLY A 137 -0.86 -5.78 5.90
CA GLY A 137 -0.91 -4.49 5.21
C GLY A 137 -0.27 -3.36 6.00
N SER A 138 0.74 -3.67 6.83
CA SER A 138 1.45 -2.65 7.61
C SER A 138 2.28 -1.76 6.71
N ALA A 139 2.07 -0.46 6.80
CA ALA A 139 2.81 0.54 6.05
C ALA A 139 3.02 1.80 6.89
N VAL A 140 4.09 2.51 6.61
CA VAL A 140 4.39 3.82 7.19
C VAL A 140 4.88 4.75 6.09
N THR A 141 4.48 6.01 6.18
CA THR A 141 4.99 7.08 5.32
C THR A 141 5.22 8.32 6.15
N LYS A 142 6.02 9.24 5.62
CA LYS A 142 6.32 10.51 6.28
C LYS A 142 6.02 11.66 5.33
N PHE A 143 5.27 12.63 5.83
CA PHE A 143 5.03 13.92 5.18
C PHE A 143 5.61 15.02 6.07
N PHE A 144 6.64 15.70 5.58
CA PHE A 144 7.37 16.71 6.37
C PHE A 144 7.81 16.13 7.73
N ASP A 145 7.27 16.64 8.82
CA ASP A 145 7.59 16.22 10.20
C ASP A 145 6.58 15.23 10.79
N THR A 146 5.57 14.84 10.01
CA THR A 146 4.50 13.94 10.46
C THR A 146 4.65 12.56 9.87
N GLU A 147 4.63 11.55 10.72
CA GLU A 147 4.61 10.13 10.33
C GLU A 147 3.19 9.60 10.38
N ILE A 148 2.82 8.82 9.35
CA ILE A 148 1.50 8.20 9.21
C ILE A 148 1.71 6.71 9.04
N GLY A 149 1.18 5.93 9.97
CA GLY A 149 1.27 4.48 9.95
C GLY A 149 -0.09 3.80 9.94
N VAL A 150 -0.12 2.61 9.36
CA VAL A 150 -1.30 1.75 9.35
C VAL A 150 -0.87 0.29 9.50
N THR A 151 -1.68 -0.51 10.17
CA THR A 151 -1.54 -1.96 10.21
C THR A 151 -2.91 -2.61 10.34
N GLY A 152 -3.08 -3.80 9.79
CA GLY A 152 -4.34 -4.52 9.79
C GLY A 152 -5.42 -3.87 8.92
N LEU A 153 -6.65 -3.88 9.39
CA LEU A 153 -7.79 -3.32 8.70
C LEU A 153 -8.22 -2.02 9.37
N ASN A 154 -8.52 -1.01 8.59
CA ASN A 154 -9.27 0.14 9.08
C ASN A 154 -10.76 -0.23 9.24
N GLU A 155 -11.54 0.62 9.91
CA GLU A 155 -12.95 0.38 10.20
C GLU A 155 -13.77 0.10 8.93
N PHE A 156 -13.53 0.84 7.85
CA PHE A 156 -14.22 0.66 6.58
C PHE A 156 -13.98 -0.73 5.98
N PHE A 157 -12.72 -1.15 5.87
CA PHE A 157 -12.38 -2.45 5.30
C PHE A 157 -12.76 -3.62 6.22
N ALA A 158 -12.70 -3.45 7.53
CA ALA A 158 -13.14 -4.46 8.49
C ALA A 158 -14.65 -4.72 8.37
N ARG A 159 -15.48 -3.66 8.34
CA ARG A 159 -16.94 -3.80 8.12
C ARG A 159 -17.26 -4.42 6.77
N ARG A 160 -16.54 -4.01 5.71
CA ARG A 160 -16.71 -4.58 4.38
C ARG A 160 -16.29 -6.05 4.30
N ALA A 161 -15.39 -6.48 5.16
CA ALA A 161 -15.03 -7.89 5.32
C ALA A 161 -16.06 -8.71 6.12
N GLY A 162 -17.12 -8.07 6.64
CA GLY A 162 -18.17 -8.69 7.43
C GLY A 162 -17.83 -8.83 8.90
N LEU A 163 -16.80 -8.12 9.39
CA LEU A 163 -16.42 -8.15 10.80
C LEU A 163 -17.28 -7.17 11.60
N ASP A 164 -17.67 -7.58 12.80
CA ASP A 164 -18.23 -6.67 13.79
C ASP A 164 -17.10 -5.82 14.39
N VAL A 165 -17.28 -4.49 14.38
CA VAL A 165 -16.19 -3.56 14.67
C VAL A 165 -16.60 -2.54 15.70
N VAL A 166 -15.80 -2.42 16.74
CA VAL A 166 -15.80 -1.29 17.67
C VAL A 166 -14.55 -0.44 17.40
N ALA A 167 -14.74 0.86 17.21
CA ALA A 167 -13.64 1.79 16.95
C ALA A 167 -13.52 2.80 18.10
N ALA A 168 -12.28 3.12 18.44
CA ALA A 168 -11.97 4.18 19.40
C ALA A 168 -10.81 5.02 18.86
N THR A 169 -10.87 6.32 19.10
CA THR A 169 -9.79 7.25 18.74
C THR A 169 -9.26 7.88 20.02
N ILE A 170 -7.94 7.83 20.18
CA ILE A 170 -7.24 8.45 21.31
C ILE A 170 -6.18 9.41 20.83
N SER A 171 -5.88 10.41 21.66
CA SER A 171 -4.74 11.32 21.46
C SER A 171 -3.79 11.17 22.64
N GLY A 172 -2.50 11.17 22.38
CA GLY A 172 -1.48 10.99 23.39
C GLY A 172 -0.13 11.55 22.96
N LYS A 173 0.92 11.00 23.51
CA LYS A 173 2.30 11.33 23.18
C LYS A 173 3.04 10.08 22.67
N THR A 174 4.01 10.26 21.76
CA THR A 174 4.83 9.18 21.20
C THR A 174 5.71 8.48 22.24
N ARG A 175 5.92 9.10 23.38
CA ARG A 175 6.66 8.56 24.54
C ARG A 175 6.16 9.23 25.83
N ALA A 176 6.58 8.73 26.99
CA ALA A 176 6.21 9.31 28.27
C ALA A 176 6.52 10.81 28.32
N GLN A 177 5.65 11.60 28.95
CA GLN A 177 5.69 13.06 28.89
C GLN A 177 6.99 13.67 29.44
N TYR A 178 7.66 12.97 30.33
CA TYR A 178 8.94 13.41 30.92
C TYR A 178 10.16 13.12 30.03
N TYR A 179 10.01 12.37 28.93
CA TYR A 179 11.09 12.18 27.96
C TYR A 179 11.17 13.35 26.98
N PRO A 180 12.39 13.88 26.71
CA PRO A 180 12.60 14.89 25.71
C PRO A 180 12.10 14.44 24.30
N GLY A 181 11.56 15.37 23.55
CA GLY A 181 11.12 15.11 22.16
C GLY A 181 9.84 14.27 22.03
N ALA A 182 9.03 14.16 23.10
CA ALA A 182 7.70 13.55 23.01
C ALA A 182 6.79 14.38 22.09
N GLN A 183 6.32 13.78 21.01
CA GLN A 183 5.45 14.40 20.01
C GLN A 183 3.99 13.97 20.20
N PRO A 184 3.01 14.78 19.79
CA PRO A 184 1.62 14.37 19.75
C PRO A 184 1.44 13.16 18.85
N ILE A 185 0.55 12.24 19.24
CA ILE A 185 0.12 11.11 18.42
C ILE A 185 -1.39 10.96 18.52
N ARG A 186 -2.03 10.65 17.39
CA ARG A 186 -3.43 10.25 17.31
C ARG A 186 -3.49 8.82 16.78
N VAL A 187 -4.22 7.97 17.46
CA VAL A 187 -4.37 6.55 17.13
C VAL A 187 -5.84 6.20 17.08
N LYS A 188 -6.22 5.44 16.07
CA LYS A 188 -7.55 4.85 15.94
C LYS A 188 -7.43 3.34 15.86
#